data_6f7696097f1877cc547b504448297204
#
_entry.id   6f7696097f1877cc547b504448297204
#
_cell.length_a   1.000
_cell.length_b   1.000
_cell.length_c   1.000
_cell.angle_alpha   90.00
_cell.angle_beta   90.00
_cell.angle_gamma   90.00
#
_symmetry.space_group_name_H-M   'P 1'
#
loop_
_entity.id
_entity.type
_entity.pdbx_description
1 polymer ?
#
loop_
_entity_poly.entity_id
_entity_poly.type
_entity_poly.pdbx_seq_one_letter_code
_entity_poly.pdbx_strand_id
1 'polypeptide(L)'
;MKILLKTILKIVLFVILTVITQIGGIVYLLSLIISRKWKKKLKFKTLIIFIGLYLLSTLLIVPLIAPNFGREKVKHSEKIKPTNYITVLLNRNYIRPKLNELLSQTEKELIGTNIEIHYLDANFPFINKFPLLPHLSHNDGKKIDISLIYETSIGKITNKQKSISGYGIFENPKSNEYNQIEKCLQSGYFQYDYPKYVTFGEINKELVFSEKGTKKLIKSILKNRNLGKLFIEPHLKNRMNLKNNRIRYHGCQAVRHDDHIHVQLK
;
A
#
# COMPACT_ATOMS: atom_id res chain seq x y z
N MET A 1 12.00 -8.05 -39.01
CA MET A 1 10.76 -7.70 -38.28
C MET A 1 10.52 -8.58 -37.04
N LYS A 2 10.40 -9.91 -37.11
CA LYS A 2 10.10 -10.78 -35.94
C LYS A 2 11.14 -10.73 -34.80
N ILE A 3 12.44 -10.60 -35.11
CA ILE A 3 13.50 -10.53 -34.08
C ILE A 3 13.44 -9.20 -33.33
N LEU A 4 13.27 -8.10 -34.05
CA LEU A 4 13.14 -6.76 -33.46
C LEU A 4 11.94 -6.69 -32.51
N LEU A 5 10.77 -7.18 -32.93
CA LEU A 5 9.56 -7.23 -32.11
C LEU A 5 9.77 -8.03 -30.81
N LYS A 6 10.44 -9.20 -30.91
CA LYS A 6 10.76 -10.00 -29.72
C LYS A 6 11.71 -9.29 -28.76
N THR A 7 12.66 -8.52 -29.29
CA THR A 7 13.58 -7.73 -28.45
C THR A 7 12.87 -6.59 -27.76
N ILE A 8 12.03 -5.83 -28.48
CA ILE A 8 11.20 -4.76 -27.91
C ILE A 8 10.32 -5.30 -26.78
N LEU A 9 9.63 -6.43 -27.02
CA LEU A 9 8.76 -7.04 -26.00
C LEU A 9 9.53 -7.41 -24.72
N LYS A 10 10.78 -7.91 -24.84
CA LYS A 10 11.61 -8.22 -23.66
C LYS A 10 12.02 -6.96 -22.90
N ILE A 11 12.34 -5.86 -23.60
CA ILE A 11 12.67 -4.58 -22.98
C ILE A 11 11.45 -4.03 -22.25
N VAL A 12 10.28 -4.04 -22.89
CA VAL A 12 9.03 -3.59 -22.25
C VAL A 12 8.72 -4.41 -21.00
N LEU A 13 8.83 -5.73 -21.08
CA LEU A 13 8.60 -6.61 -19.93
C LEU A 13 9.62 -6.35 -18.79
N PHE A 14 10.90 -6.14 -19.12
CA PHE A 14 11.92 -5.75 -18.13
C PHE A 14 11.53 -4.45 -17.41
N VAL A 15 11.13 -3.42 -18.15
CA VAL A 15 10.73 -2.12 -17.59
C VAL A 15 9.50 -2.29 -16.70
N ILE A 16 8.46 -2.95 -17.17
CA ILE A 16 7.22 -3.19 -16.40
C ILE A 16 7.52 -3.91 -15.09
N LEU A 17 8.26 -5.01 -15.13
CA LEU A 17 8.62 -5.79 -13.95
C LEU A 17 9.47 -4.99 -12.97
N THR A 18 10.37 -4.12 -13.47
CA THR A 18 11.17 -3.23 -12.63
C THR A 18 10.30 -2.19 -11.95
N VAL A 19 9.40 -1.53 -12.67
CA VAL A 19 8.53 -0.48 -12.12
C VAL A 19 7.56 -1.04 -11.08
N ILE A 20 7.02 -2.25 -11.32
CA ILE A 20 6.02 -2.86 -10.42
C ILE A 20 6.64 -3.41 -9.14
N THR A 21 7.90 -3.91 -9.17
CA THR A 21 8.47 -4.69 -8.06
C THR A 21 9.85 -4.25 -7.60
N GLN A 22 10.46 -3.30 -8.31
CA GLN A 22 11.85 -2.82 -8.18
C GLN A 22 12.92 -3.86 -8.59
N ILE A 23 12.71 -5.14 -8.33
CA ILE A 23 13.68 -6.22 -8.60
C ILE A 23 13.36 -7.08 -9.83
N GLY A 24 12.11 -7.08 -10.27
CA GLY A 24 11.60 -8.03 -11.25
C GLY A 24 12.32 -7.99 -12.59
N GLY A 25 12.76 -6.83 -13.04
CA GLY A 25 13.54 -6.72 -14.27
C GLY A 25 14.88 -7.45 -14.19
N ILE A 26 15.63 -7.27 -13.09
CA ILE A 26 16.92 -7.96 -12.88
C ILE A 26 16.70 -9.47 -12.82
N VAL A 27 15.71 -9.92 -12.05
CA VAL A 27 15.35 -11.34 -11.93
C VAL A 27 14.94 -11.92 -13.30
N TYR A 28 14.21 -11.14 -14.10
CA TYR A 28 13.85 -11.53 -15.45
C TYR A 28 15.06 -11.69 -16.37
N LEU A 29 16.03 -10.77 -16.35
CA LEU A 29 17.28 -10.92 -17.09
C LEU A 29 18.05 -12.18 -16.69
N LEU A 30 18.18 -12.44 -15.39
CA LEU A 30 18.81 -13.67 -14.88
C LEU A 30 18.06 -14.92 -15.36
N SER A 31 16.74 -14.89 -15.37
CA SER A 31 15.93 -16.01 -15.88
C SER A 31 16.16 -16.28 -17.38
N LEU A 32 16.34 -15.23 -18.17
CA LEU A 32 16.69 -15.35 -19.60
C LEU A 32 18.07 -16.00 -19.80
N ILE A 33 19.07 -15.61 -19.00
CA ILE A 33 20.43 -16.16 -19.07
C ILE A 33 20.43 -17.64 -18.68
N ILE A 34 19.82 -17.99 -17.56
CA ILE A 34 19.74 -19.35 -17.05
C ILE A 34 18.96 -20.24 -18.02
N SER A 35 17.83 -19.77 -18.56
CA SER A 35 17.01 -20.53 -19.48
C SER A 35 17.72 -20.84 -20.79
N ARG A 36 18.65 -19.99 -21.26
CA ARG A 36 19.48 -20.26 -22.45
C ARG A 36 20.48 -21.39 -22.22
N LYS A 37 21.07 -21.45 -21.01
CA LYS A 37 22.04 -22.50 -20.63
C LYS A 37 21.38 -23.85 -20.32
N TRP A 38 20.10 -23.86 -19.99
CA TRP A 38 19.37 -25.08 -19.63
C TRP A 38 19.02 -25.91 -20.87
N LYS A 39 19.65 -27.07 -21.01
CA LYS A 39 19.53 -27.95 -22.22
C LYS A 39 18.16 -28.62 -22.37
N LYS A 40 17.43 -28.86 -21.24
CA LYS A 40 16.11 -29.54 -21.33
C LYS A 40 15.08 -28.67 -22.06
N LYS A 41 14.35 -29.27 -22.99
CA LYS A 41 13.24 -28.64 -23.72
C LYS A 41 11.97 -28.66 -22.84
N LEU A 42 11.75 -27.65 -22.05
CA LEU A 42 10.52 -27.46 -21.27
C LEU A 42 9.71 -26.31 -21.87
N LYS A 43 8.41 -26.55 -22.07
CA LYS A 43 7.46 -25.44 -22.38
C LYS A 43 7.47 -24.44 -21.23
N PHE A 44 7.50 -23.16 -21.54
CA PHE A 44 7.54 -22.08 -20.53
C PHE A 44 8.74 -22.09 -19.55
N LYS A 45 9.85 -22.73 -19.89
CA LYS A 45 11.01 -22.83 -18.99
C LYS A 45 11.47 -21.50 -18.41
N THR A 46 11.51 -20.41 -19.21
CA THR A 46 11.90 -19.08 -18.75
C THR A 46 10.95 -18.55 -17.70
N LEU A 47 9.64 -18.76 -17.86
CA LEU A 47 8.63 -18.36 -16.88
C LEU A 47 8.78 -19.14 -15.57
N ILE A 48 9.00 -20.45 -15.64
CA ILE A 48 9.19 -21.29 -14.44
C ILE A 48 10.44 -20.84 -13.67
N ILE A 49 11.55 -20.61 -14.39
CA ILE A 49 12.80 -20.12 -13.78
C ILE A 49 12.57 -18.72 -13.16
N PHE A 50 11.88 -17.83 -13.89
CA PHE A 50 11.55 -16.49 -13.38
C PHE A 50 10.74 -16.56 -12.08
N ILE A 51 9.67 -17.34 -12.04
CA ILE A 51 8.83 -17.48 -10.84
C ILE A 51 9.67 -18.00 -9.67
N GLY A 52 10.46 -19.07 -9.87
CA GLY A 52 11.31 -19.66 -8.83
C GLY A 52 12.34 -18.65 -8.30
N LEU A 53 13.07 -17.97 -9.19
CA LEU A 53 14.05 -16.95 -8.81
C LEU A 53 13.38 -15.73 -8.15
N TYR A 54 12.22 -15.33 -8.63
CA TYR A 54 11.50 -14.19 -8.10
C TYR A 54 11.00 -14.44 -6.68
N LEU A 55 10.41 -15.60 -6.43
CA LEU A 55 9.97 -16.00 -5.09
C LEU A 55 11.18 -16.15 -4.13
N LEU A 56 12.26 -16.81 -4.58
CA LEU A 56 13.49 -16.90 -3.81
C LEU A 56 14.05 -15.51 -3.46
N SER A 57 14.12 -14.62 -4.45
CA SER A 57 14.60 -13.25 -4.24
C SER A 57 13.71 -12.48 -3.26
N THR A 58 12.40 -12.45 -3.50
CA THR A 58 11.43 -11.68 -2.69
C THR A 58 11.34 -12.20 -1.25
N LEU A 59 11.38 -13.53 -1.05
CA LEU A 59 11.17 -14.12 0.27
C LEU A 59 12.45 -14.20 1.11
N LEU A 60 13.61 -14.43 0.49
CA LEU A 60 14.88 -14.68 1.18
C LEU A 60 15.93 -13.59 0.93
N ILE A 61 16.24 -13.26 -0.33
CA ILE A 61 17.38 -12.37 -0.64
C ILE A 61 17.09 -10.92 -0.29
N VAL A 62 15.94 -10.40 -0.74
CA VAL A 62 15.57 -8.99 -0.53
C VAL A 62 15.48 -8.64 0.95
N PRO A 63 14.89 -9.45 1.84
CA PRO A 63 14.87 -9.16 3.27
C PRO A 63 16.24 -9.08 3.92
N LEU A 64 17.21 -9.86 3.44
CA LEU A 64 18.58 -9.86 3.95
C LEU A 64 19.36 -8.62 3.50
N ILE A 65 19.06 -8.09 2.31
CA ILE A 65 19.79 -6.95 1.73
C ILE A 65 19.15 -5.60 2.11
N ALA A 66 17.83 -5.53 2.23
CA ALA A 66 17.09 -4.29 2.48
C ALA A 66 17.57 -3.48 3.71
N PRO A 67 18.03 -4.09 4.82
CA PRO A 67 18.58 -3.35 5.96
C PRO A 67 19.78 -2.46 5.60
N ASN A 68 20.61 -2.85 4.63
CA ASN A 68 21.74 -2.04 4.14
C ASN A 68 21.28 -0.74 3.48
N PHE A 69 20.00 -0.67 3.05
CA PHE A 69 19.34 0.51 2.50
C PHE A 69 18.47 1.24 3.55
N GLY A 70 18.61 0.85 4.82
CA GLY A 70 17.86 1.42 5.95
C GLY A 70 16.37 1.07 5.93
N ARG A 71 15.98 -0.06 5.35
CA ARG A 71 14.60 -0.54 5.26
C ARG A 71 14.50 -1.99 5.72
N GLU A 72 13.37 -2.33 6.29
CA GLU A 72 13.01 -3.70 6.68
C GLU A 72 11.55 -3.98 6.29
N LYS A 73 11.16 -5.24 6.23
CA LYS A 73 9.74 -5.60 6.01
C LYS A 73 8.88 -5.07 7.15
N VAL A 74 7.64 -4.73 6.85
CA VAL A 74 6.62 -4.58 7.89
C VAL A 74 6.56 -5.87 8.69
N LYS A 75 6.76 -5.77 10.01
CA LYS A 75 6.72 -6.91 10.92
C LYS A 75 5.29 -7.31 11.17
N HIS A 76 4.92 -8.49 10.69
CA HIS A 76 3.60 -9.04 10.94
C HIS A 76 3.49 -9.52 12.38
N SER A 77 2.30 -9.40 12.93
CA SER A 77 1.95 -9.85 14.27
C SER A 77 0.49 -10.31 14.29
N GLU A 78 -0.05 -10.56 15.47
CA GLU A 78 -1.46 -10.89 15.64
C GLU A 78 -2.38 -9.80 15.08
N LYS A 79 -2.02 -8.52 15.28
CA LYS A 79 -2.83 -7.36 14.86
C LYS A 79 -2.26 -6.55 13.68
N ILE A 80 -1.07 -6.86 13.18
CA ILE A 80 -0.45 -6.15 12.04
C ILE A 80 -0.35 -7.12 10.86
N LYS A 81 -1.17 -6.89 9.84
CA LYS A 81 -1.30 -7.78 8.68
C LYS A 81 -1.37 -6.98 7.38
N PRO A 82 -0.92 -7.53 6.24
CA PRO A 82 -1.22 -6.92 4.95
C PRO A 82 -2.71 -7.08 4.64
N THR A 83 -3.31 -6.10 3.99
CA THR A 83 -4.68 -6.20 3.45
C THR A 83 -4.77 -7.35 2.45
N ASN A 84 -3.74 -7.52 1.62
CA ASN A 84 -3.55 -8.68 0.76
C ASN A 84 -2.06 -8.99 0.57
N TYR A 85 -1.74 -10.24 0.26
CA TYR A 85 -0.35 -10.68 0.09
C TYR A 85 0.30 -10.23 -1.23
N ILE A 86 -0.46 -9.64 -2.16
CA ILE A 86 0.09 -9.06 -3.40
C ILE A 86 1.07 -7.95 -3.06
N THR A 87 0.76 -7.10 -2.06
CA THR A 87 1.68 -6.07 -1.55
C THR A 87 3.03 -6.66 -1.13
N VAL A 88 3.03 -7.81 -0.45
CA VAL A 88 4.25 -8.51 -0.04
C VAL A 88 4.99 -9.11 -1.25
N LEU A 89 4.26 -9.77 -2.16
CA LEU A 89 4.83 -10.36 -3.36
C LEU A 89 5.42 -9.31 -4.31
N LEU A 90 4.87 -8.10 -4.35
CA LEU A 90 5.39 -7.00 -5.16
C LEU A 90 6.51 -6.21 -4.45
N ASN A 91 7.01 -6.64 -3.28
CA ASN A 91 8.00 -5.94 -2.46
C ASN A 91 7.59 -4.52 -2.04
N ARG A 92 6.30 -4.26 -1.89
CA ARG A 92 5.74 -2.95 -1.53
C ARG A 92 5.51 -2.78 -0.03
N ASN A 93 6.11 -3.64 0.79
CA ASN A 93 5.93 -3.72 2.24
C ASN A 93 7.22 -3.43 3.02
N TYR A 94 8.10 -2.56 2.48
CA TYR A 94 9.35 -2.17 3.13
C TYR A 94 9.23 -0.77 3.74
N ILE A 95 9.73 -0.63 4.96
CA ILE A 95 9.64 0.60 5.75
C ILE A 95 10.93 0.83 6.55
N ARG A 96 11.12 2.05 7.03
CA ARG A 96 12.19 2.33 7.99
C ARG A 96 11.89 1.70 9.35
N PRO A 97 12.90 1.25 10.13
CA PRO A 97 12.69 0.61 11.44
C PRO A 97 11.80 1.40 12.39
N LYS A 98 11.93 2.75 12.42
CA LYS A 98 11.09 3.63 13.23
C LYS A 98 9.59 3.53 12.90
N LEU A 99 9.23 3.13 11.68
CA LEU A 99 7.82 2.93 11.31
C LEU A 99 7.30 1.59 11.85
N ASN A 100 8.13 0.55 11.90
CA ASN A 100 7.79 -0.69 12.61
C ASN A 100 7.61 -0.47 14.12
N GLU A 101 8.45 0.37 14.73
CA GLU A 101 8.26 0.79 16.14
C GLU A 101 6.92 1.51 16.34
N LEU A 102 6.55 2.42 15.41
CA LEU A 102 5.25 3.10 15.45
C LEU A 102 4.10 2.09 15.37
N LEU A 103 4.16 1.16 14.43
CA LEU A 103 3.13 0.13 14.27
C LEU A 103 3.01 -0.75 15.51
N SER A 104 4.14 -1.21 16.07
CA SER A 104 4.15 -2.03 17.29
C SER A 104 3.60 -1.29 18.50
N GLN A 105 3.92 0.00 18.66
CA GLN A 105 3.33 0.82 19.74
C GLN A 105 1.83 1.02 19.52
N THR A 106 1.40 1.23 18.28
CA THR A 106 -0.03 1.33 17.93
C THR A 106 -0.76 0.03 18.24
N GLU A 107 -0.16 -1.13 17.94
CA GLU A 107 -0.70 -2.44 18.27
C GLU A 107 -0.95 -2.59 19.77
N LYS A 108 0.02 -2.21 20.62
CA LYS A 108 -0.14 -2.25 22.09
C LYS A 108 -1.34 -1.43 22.57
N GLU A 109 -1.60 -0.27 21.95
CA GLU A 109 -2.76 0.58 22.26
C GLU A 109 -4.11 -0.01 21.81
N LEU A 110 -4.07 -1.03 20.94
CA LEU A 110 -5.24 -1.73 20.44
C LEU A 110 -5.49 -3.07 21.16
N ILE A 111 -4.67 -3.45 22.15
CA ILE A 111 -4.90 -4.63 22.99
C ILE A 111 -6.28 -4.50 23.66
N GLY A 112 -7.02 -5.61 23.73
CA GLY A 112 -8.38 -5.62 24.26
C GLY A 112 -9.45 -5.08 23.30
N THR A 113 -9.10 -4.74 22.07
CA THR A 113 -10.06 -4.36 21.00
C THR A 113 -10.05 -5.38 19.86
N ASN A 114 -11.12 -5.40 19.05
CA ASN A 114 -11.19 -6.21 17.82
C ASN A 114 -10.57 -5.49 16.60
N ILE A 115 -9.82 -4.38 16.80
CA ILE A 115 -9.21 -3.60 15.71
C ILE A 115 -7.84 -4.19 15.40
N GLU A 116 -7.60 -4.46 14.11
CA GLU A 116 -6.31 -4.83 13.55
C GLU A 116 -5.77 -3.70 12.65
N ILE A 117 -4.47 -3.66 12.45
CA ILE A 117 -3.80 -2.74 11.55
C ILE A 117 -3.59 -3.47 10.21
N HIS A 118 -4.50 -3.25 9.28
CA HIS A 118 -4.37 -3.79 7.93
C HIS A 118 -3.67 -2.76 7.05
N TYR A 119 -2.38 -2.99 6.72
CA TYR A 119 -1.64 -2.10 5.86
C TYR A 119 -1.83 -2.45 4.38
N LEU A 120 -1.77 -1.43 3.56
CA LEU A 120 -1.87 -1.46 2.11
C LEU A 120 -0.46 -1.35 1.50
N ASP A 121 -0.17 -0.24 0.83
CA ASP A 121 1.16 0.01 0.31
C ASP A 121 2.07 0.67 1.36
N ALA A 122 3.33 0.26 1.36
CA ALA A 122 4.38 0.96 2.05
C ALA A 122 5.41 1.47 1.02
N ASN A 123 6.62 0.92 0.96
CA ASN A 123 7.63 1.35 0.01
C ASN A 123 8.36 0.14 -0.57
N PHE A 124 9.14 0.36 -1.63
CA PHE A 124 10.08 -0.61 -2.14
C PHE A 124 11.33 -0.76 -1.24
N PRO A 125 12.08 -1.89 -1.35
CA PRO A 125 13.16 -2.21 -0.40
C PRO A 125 14.41 -1.34 -0.51
N PHE A 126 14.77 -0.81 -1.69
CA PHE A 126 16.13 -0.31 -1.91
C PHE A 126 16.19 1.17 -2.23
N ILE A 127 15.77 1.58 -3.43
CA ILE A 127 16.09 2.87 -4.02
C ILE A 127 15.14 3.95 -3.49
N ASN A 128 15.71 5.02 -2.91
CA ASN A 128 14.96 6.23 -2.58
C ASN A 128 14.51 6.95 -3.86
N LYS A 129 13.34 7.59 -3.80
CA LYS A 129 12.70 8.28 -4.93
C LYS A 129 12.30 7.36 -6.10
N PHE A 130 12.42 6.04 -5.96
CA PHE A 130 11.89 5.11 -6.95
C PHE A 130 10.35 5.17 -6.95
N PRO A 131 9.70 5.35 -8.11
CA PRO A 131 8.26 5.57 -8.18
C PRO A 131 7.49 4.31 -7.78
N LEU A 132 6.65 4.41 -6.75
CA LEU A 132 5.69 3.37 -6.40
C LEU A 132 4.32 3.78 -6.94
N LEU A 133 3.96 3.28 -8.11
CA LEU A 133 2.69 3.59 -8.75
C LEU A 133 1.52 2.86 -8.06
N PRO A 134 0.37 3.53 -7.85
CA PRO A 134 0.06 4.93 -8.14
C PRO A 134 0.52 5.92 -7.05
N HIS A 135 1.03 5.45 -5.90
CA HIS A 135 1.38 6.24 -4.72
C HIS A 135 2.81 6.76 -4.78
N LEU A 136 3.08 7.74 -5.65
CA LEU A 136 4.43 8.27 -5.91
C LEU A 136 5.14 8.83 -4.66
N SER A 137 4.39 9.21 -3.63
CA SER A 137 4.95 9.70 -2.36
C SER A 137 5.64 8.62 -1.54
N HIS A 138 5.34 7.32 -1.78
CA HIS A 138 5.88 6.17 -1.06
C HIS A 138 7.28 5.78 -1.58
N ASN A 139 8.26 6.63 -1.38
CA ASN A 139 9.56 6.49 -2.03
C ASN A 139 10.79 6.66 -1.12
N ASP A 140 10.59 6.77 0.21
CA ASP A 140 11.66 7.07 1.17
C ASP A 140 11.68 6.11 2.39
N GLY A 141 10.77 5.16 2.43
CA GLY A 141 10.61 4.21 3.54
C GLY A 141 9.87 4.77 4.77
N LYS A 142 9.42 6.02 4.73
CA LYS A 142 8.80 6.71 5.87
C LYS A 142 7.27 6.69 5.85
N LYS A 143 6.65 6.05 4.87
CA LYS A 143 5.21 6.11 4.61
C LYS A 143 4.59 4.74 4.54
N ILE A 144 3.36 4.64 5.00
CA ILE A 144 2.52 3.44 4.92
C ILE A 144 1.06 3.85 4.88
N ASP A 145 0.30 3.18 4.03
CA ASP A 145 -1.14 3.30 4.00
C ASP A 145 -1.78 2.20 4.85
N ILE A 146 -2.78 2.58 5.62
CA ILE A 146 -3.51 1.69 6.53
C ILE A 146 -5.00 1.80 6.18
N SER A 147 -5.67 0.67 6.11
CA SER A 147 -7.09 0.62 5.84
C SER A 147 -7.92 1.34 6.90
N LEU A 148 -9.04 1.90 6.47
CA LEU A 148 -10.12 2.28 7.37
C LEU A 148 -10.68 1.06 8.10
N ILE A 149 -11.35 1.28 9.22
CA ILE A 149 -12.06 0.22 9.95
C ILE A 149 -13.53 0.22 9.55
N TYR A 150 -14.05 -0.97 9.31
CA TYR A 150 -15.43 -1.20 8.93
C TYR A 150 -16.19 -1.96 10.02
N GLU A 151 -17.51 -1.95 9.93
CA GLU A 151 -18.40 -2.71 10.80
C GLU A 151 -19.55 -3.32 9.99
N THR A 152 -20.14 -4.35 10.54
CA THR A 152 -21.36 -4.95 10.00
C THR A 152 -22.57 -4.04 10.25
N SER A 153 -23.70 -4.32 9.60
CA SER A 153 -24.97 -3.59 9.81
C SER A 153 -25.47 -3.58 11.27
N ILE A 154 -25.01 -4.56 12.09
CA ILE A 154 -25.31 -4.62 13.54
C ILE A 154 -24.24 -3.94 14.41
N GLY A 155 -23.32 -3.14 13.82
CA GLY A 155 -22.30 -2.39 14.55
C GLY A 155 -21.11 -3.22 15.07
N LYS A 156 -20.93 -4.48 14.63
CA LYS A 156 -19.78 -5.30 15.01
C LYS A 156 -18.58 -4.93 14.15
N ILE A 157 -17.49 -4.44 14.77
CA ILE A 157 -16.23 -4.14 14.09
C ILE A 157 -15.68 -5.37 13.38
N THR A 158 -15.25 -5.18 12.14
CA THR A 158 -14.59 -6.18 11.31
C THR A 158 -13.32 -5.60 10.69
N ASN A 159 -12.35 -6.49 10.42
CA ASN A 159 -11.10 -6.13 9.74
C ASN A 159 -11.12 -6.47 8.24
N LYS A 160 -12.31 -6.81 7.69
CA LYS A 160 -12.51 -7.04 6.25
C LYS A 160 -12.49 -5.72 5.49
N GLN A 161 -12.13 -5.82 4.20
CA GLN A 161 -12.03 -4.69 3.28
C GLN A 161 -13.22 -4.66 2.31
N LYS A 162 -13.46 -3.49 1.71
CA LYS A 162 -14.55 -3.30 0.71
C LYS A 162 -14.07 -3.47 -0.73
N SER A 163 -12.75 -3.59 -0.95
CA SER A 163 -12.16 -3.91 -2.27
C SER A 163 -11.01 -4.91 -2.12
N ILE A 164 -10.68 -5.61 -3.22
CA ILE A 164 -9.59 -6.59 -3.24
C ILE A 164 -8.24 -5.92 -2.99
N SER A 165 -8.00 -4.73 -3.55
CA SER A 165 -6.76 -3.96 -3.32
C SER A 165 -6.73 -3.28 -1.95
N GLY A 166 -7.88 -3.03 -1.33
CA GLY A 166 -8.05 -2.18 -0.17
C GLY A 166 -8.26 -0.70 -0.51
N TYR A 167 -8.13 -0.31 -1.80
CA TYR A 167 -8.28 1.06 -2.28
C TYR A 167 -9.54 1.25 -3.12
N GLY A 168 -9.92 2.51 -3.31
CA GLY A 168 -10.86 2.96 -4.32
C GLY A 168 -12.33 2.82 -3.97
N ILE A 169 -12.68 2.29 -2.80
CA ILE A 169 -14.05 2.34 -2.26
C ILE A 169 -14.08 3.45 -1.21
N PHE A 170 -14.64 4.56 -1.59
CA PHE A 170 -14.57 5.80 -0.84
C PHE A 170 -15.72 5.96 0.15
N GLU A 171 -15.41 6.52 1.32
CA GLU A 171 -16.38 6.97 2.32
C GLU A 171 -16.74 8.44 2.04
N ASN A 172 -17.57 8.67 1.03
CA ASN A 172 -17.90 9.99 0.53
C ASN A 172 -18.47 10.94 1.62
N PRO A 173 -18.39 12.29 1.40
CA PRO A 173 -19.02 13.26 2.28
C PRO A 173 -20.54 13.08 2.27
N LYS A 174 -21.16 13.26 3.45
CA LYS A 174 -22.62 13.34 3.61
C LYS A 174 -23.14 14.66 3.06
N SER A 175 -24.45 14.77 2.80
CA SER A 175 -25.07 15.96 2.20
C SER A 175 -24.85 17.26 3.01
N ASN A 176 -24.64 17.15 4.32
CA ASN A 176 -24.37 18.26 5.22
C ASN A 176 -22.88 18.48 5.49
N GLU A 177 -21.98 17.75 4.83
CA GLU A 177 -20.54 17.89 5.01
C GLU A 177 -19.91 18.65 3.83
N TYR A 178 -18.78 19.32 4.10
CA TYR A 178 -18.03 20.00 3.06
C TYR A 178 -17.43 19.01 2.05
N ASN A 179 -17.77 19.21 0.77
CA ASN A 179 -17.33 18.32 -0.32
C ASN A 179 -16.03 18.81 -0.96
N GLN A 180 -14.90 18.46 -0.34
CA GLN A 180 -13.58 18.76 -0.88
C GLN A 180 -13.30 18.04 -2.19
N ILE A 181 -13.91 16.85 -2.37
CA ILE A 181 -13.72 16.01 -3.58
C ILE A 181 -14.23 16.73 -4.81
N GLU A 182 -15.47 17.19 -4.74
CA GLU A 182 -16.11 17.95 -5.82
C GLU A 182 -15.31 19.20 -6.17
N LYS A 183 -14.86 19.96 -5.17
CA LYS A 183 -14.01 21.13 -5.38
C LYS A 183 -12.73 20.81 -6.13
N CYS A 184 -12.04 19.72 -5.76
CA CYS A 184 -10.82 19.31 -6.46
C CYS A 184 -11.10 18.91 -7.92
N LEU A 185 -12.15 18.12 -8.16
CA LEU A 185 -12.52 17.68 -9.51
C LEU A 185 -12.94 18.85 -10.40
N GLN A 186 -13.77 19.79 -9.90
CA GLN A 186 -14.15 21.01 -10.61
C GLN A 186 -12.97 21.92 -10.93
N SER A 187 -11.92 21.88 -10.10
CA SER A 187 -10.67 22.58 -10.36
C SER A 187 -9.72 21.84 -11.32
N GLY A 188 -10.17 20.76 -11.97
CA GLY A 188 -9.42 20.03 -12.99
C GLY A 188 -8.47 18.96 -12.46
N TYR A 189 -8.49 18.65 -11.17
CA TYR A 189 -7.62 17.62 -10.57
C TYR A 189 -8.22 16.22 -10.68
N PHE A 190 -8.44 15.71 -11.89
CA PHE A 190 -9.08 14.41 -12.13
C PHE A 190 -8.28 13.22 -11.57
N GLN A 191 -6.95 13.34 -11.36
CA GLN A 191 -6.13 12.33 -10.66
C GLN A 191 -6.55 12.11 -9.21
N TYR A 192 -7.29 13.06 -8.62
CA TYR A 192 -7.74 12.99 -7.24
C TYR A 192 -8.61 11.76 -6.97
N ASP A 193 -9.44 11.39 -7.94
CA ASP A 193 -10.38 10.26 -7.87
C ASP A 193 -9.84 8.96 -8.50
N TYR A 194 -8.57 8.96 -8.90
CA TYR A 194 -7.95 7.84 -9.63
C TYR A 194 -8.00 6.49 -8.90
N PRO A 195 -7.90 6.39 -7.54
CA PRO A 195 -7.92 5.09 -6.84
C PRO A 195 -9.15 4.24 -7.14
N LYS A 196 -10.28 4.80 -7.59
CA LYS A 196 -11.47 4.04 -8.01
C LYS A 196 -11.19 3.02 -9.12
N TYR A 197 -10.15 3.23 -9.91
CA TYR A 197 -9.76 2.32 -11.01
C TYR A 197 -8.84 1.19 -10.57
N VAL A 198 -8.37 1.17 -9.34
CA VAL A 198 -7.42 0.18 -8.82
C VAL A 198 -7.99 -0.68 -7.70
N THR A 199 -9.31 -0.80 -7.62
CA THR A 199 -10.01 -1.65 -6.63
C THR A 199 -9.72 -3.14 -6.81
N PHE A 200 -9.45 -3.58 -8.05
CA PHE A 200 -9.40 -4.99 -8.49
C PHE A 200 -10.69 -5.78 -8.20
N GLY A 201 -11.77 -5.09 -7.90
CA GLY A 201 -13.09 -5.63 -7.59
C GLY A 201 -13.60 -5.24 -6.21
N GLU A 202 -14.89 -4.97 -6.14
CA GLU A 202 -15.59 -4.69 -4.89
C GLU A 202 -15.96 -6.00 -4.19
N ILE A 203 -15.79 -6.03 -2.87
CA ILE A 203 -16.13 -7.14 -2.00
C ILE A 203 -16.80 -6.62 -0.73
N ASN A 204 -17.51 -7.48 0.02
CA ASN A 204 -18.13 -7.13 1.31
C ASN A 204 -18.91 -5.80 1.24
N LYS A 205 -19.77 -5.64 0.25
CA LYS A 205 -20.53 -4.40 -0.02
C LYS A 205 -21.44 -3.99 1.14
N GLU A 206 -21.82 -4.94 1.98
CA GLU A 206 -22.65 -4.77 3.16
C GLU A 206 -21.96 -4.07 4.32
N LEU A 207 -20.64 -3.93 4.27
CA LEU A 207 -19.89 -3.28 5.33
C LEU A 207 -20.11 -1.77 5.35
N VAL A 208 -20.18 -1.22 6.55
CA VAL A 208 -20.34 0.19 6.82
C VAL A 208 -19.06 0.75 7.44
N PHE A 209 -18.73 1.99 7.15
CA PHE A 209 -17.60 2.69 7.76
C PHE A 209 -17.79 2.81 9.26
N SER A 210 -16.81 2.32 10.04
CA SER A 210 -16.83 2.44 11.50
C SER A 210 -16.11 3.71 11.94
N GLU A 211 -16.88 4.78 12.17
CA GLU A 211 -16.33 6.05 12.71
C GLU A 211 -15.60 5.81 14.06
N LYS A 212 -16.20 5.01 14.94
CA LYS A 212 -15.65 4.68 16.26
C LYS A 212 -14.35 3.87 16.12
N GLY A 213 -14.33 2.86 15.26
CA GLY A 213 -13.17 1.98 15.02
C GLY A 213 -12.01 2.76 14.40
N THR A 214 -12.27 3.51 13.32
CA THR A 214 -11.25 4.33 12.63
C THR A 214 -10.71 5.44 13.54
N LYS A 215 -11.58 6.12 14.27
CA LYS A 215 -11.18 7.13 15.28
C LYS A 215 -10.27 6.54 16.36
N LYS A 216 -10.57 5.34 16.87
CA LYS A 216 -9.73 4.64 17.85
C LYS A 216 -8.35 4.31 17.25
N LEU A 217 -8.29 3.75 16.05
CA LEU A 217 -7.04 3.47 15.34
C LEU A 217 -6.20 4.74 15.16
N ILE A 218 -6.79 5.82 14.63
CA ILE A 218 -6.10 7.10 14.43
C ILE A 218 -5.58 7.66 15.77
N LYS A 219 -6.38 7.64 16.83
CA LYS A 219 -5.94 8.12 18.15
C LYS A 219 -4.78 7.29 18.70
N SER A 220 -4.75 5.97 18.46
CA SER A 220 -3.64 5.11 18.87
C SER A 220 -2.36 5.45 18.09
N ILE A 221 -2.44 5.68 16.77
CA ILE A 221 -1.32 6.14 15.94
C ILE A 221 -0.78 7.51 16.42
N LEU A 222 -1.65 8.42 16.78
CA LEU A 222 -1.31 9.78 17.23
C LEU A 222 -0.51 9.82 18.55
N LYS A 223 -0.57 8.79 19.37
CA LYS A 223 0.23 8.71 20.60
C LYS A 223 1.73 8.55 20.32
N ASN A 224 2.10 8.08 19.13
CA ASN A 224 3.50 7.88 18.81
C ASN A 224 4.21 9.21 18.53
N ARG A 225 5.36 9.43 19.20
CA ARG A 225 6.19 10.64 19.04
C ARG A 225 6.93 10.73 17.71
N ASN A 226 7.16 9.59 17.03
CA ASN A 226 7.83 9.53 15.73
C ASN A 226 6.89 9.86 14.58
N LEU A 227 5.57 9.91 14.82
CA LEU A 227 4.59 10.32 13.82
C LEU A 227 4.83 11.77 13.41
N GLY A 228 5.05 11.99 12.13
CA GLY A 228 5.13 13.32 11.53
C GLY A 228 3.76 13.82 11.10
N LYS A 229 3.09 13.11 10.22
CA LYS A 229 1.80 13.48 9.65
C LYS A 229 0.92 12.24 9.45
N LEU A 230 -0.38 12.49 9.45
CA LEU A 230 -1.42 11.55 9.04
C LEU A 230 -2.35 12.28 8.08
N PHE A 231 -2.61 11.69 6.91
CA PHE A 231 -3.53 12.28 5.95
C PHE A 231 -4.83 11.49 5.92
N ILE A 232 -5.93 12.23 5.93
CA ILE A 232 -7.29 11.75 5.76
C ILE A 232 -8.13 12.92 5.23
N GLU A 233 -9.23 12.61 4.52
CA GLU A 233 -10.10 13.63 3.96
C GLU A 233 -10.73 14.55 5.03
N PRO A 234 -10.93 15.86 4.71
CA PRO A 234 -11.48 16.84 5.65
C PRO A 234 -12.82 16.44 6.25
N HIS A 235 -13.74 15.90 5.46
CA HIS A 235 -15.05 15.47 5.95
C HIS A 235 -14.94 14.34 6.97
N LEU A 236 -14.06 13.33 6.76
CA LEU A 236 -13.83 12.25 7.71
C LEU A 236 -13.16 12.75 8.99
N LYS A 237 -12.18 13.67 8.87
CA LYS A 237 -11.57 14.32 10.04
C LYS A 237 -12.62 15.03 10.91
N ASN A 238 -13.51 15.78 10.27
CA ASN A 238 -14.58 16.52 10.95
C ASN A 238 -15.64 15.57 11.53
N ARG A 239 -16.11 14.59 10.73
CA ARG A 239 -17.07 13.55 11.13
C ARG A 239 -16.64 12.83 12.40
N MET A 240 -15.36 12.47 12.48
CA MET A 240 -14.76 11.84 13.66
C MET A 240 -14.35 12.82 14.77
N ASN A 241 -14.55 14.13 14.60
CA ASN A 241 -14.11 15.17 15.56
C ASN A 241 -12.64 15.01 15.98
N LEU A 242 -11.73 14.96 14.99
CA LEU A 242 -10.30 14.82 15.19
C LEU A 242 -9.62 16.20 15.13
N LYS A 243 -9.10 16.70 16.25
CA LYS A 243 -8.57 18.08 16.37
C LYS A 243 -7.03 18.16 16.37
N ASN A 244 -6.31 17.02 16.21
CA ASN A 244 -4.85 17.01 16.26
C ASN A 244 -4.24 17.67 15.02
N ASN A 245 -3.23 18.53 15.19
CA ASN A 245 -2.56 19.27 14.12
C ASN A 245 -1.69 18.38 13.19
N ARG A 246 -1.34 17.16 13.61
CA ARG A 246 -0.66 16.17 12.76
C ARG A 246 -1.61 15.50 11.76
N ILE A 247 -2.92 15.61 11.95
CA ILE A 247 -3.92 15.16 10.97
C ILE A 247 -4.13 16.27 9.96
N ARG A 248 -3.74 16.01 8.72
CA ARG A 248 -3.73 17.00 7.65
C ARG A 248 -4.52 16.55 6.43
N TYR A 249 -4.87 17.49 5.61
CA TYR A 249 -5.33 17.32 4.26
C TYR A 249 -4.13 17.38 3.30
N HIS A 250 -4.08 16.50 2.30
CA HIS A 250 -2.94 16.37 1.41
C HIS A 250 -2.93 17.40 0.26
N GLY A 251 -4.07 17.98 -0.08
CA GLY A 251 -4.27 18.87 -1.23
C GLY A 251 -4.81 18.14 -2.46
N CYS A 252 -5.38 18.89 -3.41
CA CYS A 252 -5.99 18.33 -4.61
C CYS A 252 -5.00 17.68 -5.59
N GLN A 253 -3.69 17.98 -5.48
CA GLN A 253 -2.66 17.40 -6.36
C GLN A 253 -2.33 15.94 -6.05
N ALA A 254 -2.71 15.46 -4.87
CA ALA A 254 -2.60 14.05 -4.49
C ALA A 254 -3.89 13.29 -4.87
N VAL A 255 -3.93 11.98 -4.57
CA VAL A 255 -5.17 11.21 -4.56
C VAL A 255 -5.95 11.47 -3.27
N ARG A 256 -7.26 11.22 -3.28
CA ARG A 256 -8.11 11.36 -2.08
C ARG A 256 -7.79 10.27 -1.04
N HIS A 257 -8.03 10.61 0.24
CA HIS A 257 -7.73 9.76 1.39
C HIS A 257 -8.99 9.52 2.25
N ASP A 258 -10.04 9.03 1.63
CA ASP A 258 -11.27 8.57 2.30
C ASP A 258 -11.60 7.10 2.01
N ASP A 259 -10.61 6.37 1.52
CA ASP A 259 -10.57 4.90 1.44
C ASP A 259 -9.46 4.30 2.34
N HIS A 260 -8.49 5.11 2.76
CA HIS A 260 -7.38 4.70 3.61
C HIS A 260 -6.82 5.85 4.47
N ILE A 261 -5.96 5.51 5.41
CA ILE A 261 -5.21 6.44 6.26
C ILE A 261 -3.76 6.43 5.80
N HIS A 262 -3.24 7.57 5.32
CA HIS A 262 -1.82 7.68 4.99
C HIS A 262 -1.02 8.14 6.19
N VAL A 263 -0.04 7.35 6.63
CA VAL A 263 0.81 7.61 7.81
C VAL A 263 2.23 7.91 7.37
N GLN A 264 2.81 8.99 7.90
CA GLN A 264 4.16 9.43 7.59
C GLN A 264 4.95 9.74 8.86
N LEU A 265 6.18 9.21 8.96
CA LEU A 265 7.17 9.60 9.97
C LEU A 265 7.64 11.05 9.80
N LYS A 266 8.26 11.58 10.85
CA LYS A 266 9.04 12.83 10.82
C LYS A 266 10.22 12.75 9.86
#